data_a0e0c952130eb847bfbf356272196bf3
#
_entry.id   a0e0c952130eb847bfbf356272196bf3
#
_cell.length_a   1.000
_cell.length_b   1.000
_cell.length_c   1.000
_cell.angle_alpha   90.00
_cell.angle_beta   90.00
_cell.angle_gamma   90.00
#
_symmetry.space_group_name_H-M   'P 1'
#
loop_
_entity.id
_entity.type
_entity.pdbx_description
1 polymer ?
#
loop_
_entity_poly.entity_id
_entity_poly.type
_entity_poly.pdbx_seq_one_letter_code
_entity_poly.pdbx_strand_id
1 'polypeptide(L)'
;MTSERMTPELAQRLSLAEQHDWFRRATSRRALLRGGLVGAGTLAAGPALLGGTASASTTASATASASASASTSASSGPALLPASDIPSGSSVVPFGRHIAYGADPTTQMAVSWQVPTAVKNPFIRVGTSPWDLGERIEAEVRALTTLRTDVVSIDNVDPSASSTIEQYYLHATLKNLKPGETYYYSVGHNGFDRPKPSFATSVKSFTTAPHGREPFTFTAFGDQGVTYDAVATENLVAAQQPAFHLVAGDICYAEASGSGLITDPYDPRIWDAYFAQIAPVAAEIPWQVGVGNHEMEAWYSPDGYGGQFSRFAFPTPNTTYFAFSYGNVAFISLDGNDVCYEMPANRGFTADAQTAWLEKQLAGVRTAGIDFVVVYFHYCAYSTCVNNGSEGGVREQWVPLFDKYGVDLVISGHNHIYERTDPIRSGAATSAAPIGATVDPATQGTTYVVAGGAGENLHKFSAADSYEGGVDNISGISSYINSAGGTKVDETVSWSRVRYTGYCILRIDSKPASRGGTSTLTVRGLKEDGGEIDRIVLTRRAG
;
A
#
# COMPACT_ATOMS: atom_id res chain seq x y z
N MET A 1 15.46 9.55 -29.61
CA MET A 1 15.50 10.23 -28.30
C MET A 1 15.86 9.18 -27.29
N THR A 2 17.01 9.31 -26.67
CA THR A 2 17.46 8.45 -25.56
C THR A 2 16.45 8.67 -24.44
N SER A 3 15.79 7.62 -23.96
CA SER A 3 14.93 7.70 -22.78
C SER A 3 15.84 7.98 -21.59
N GLU A 4 15.88 9.23 -21.17
CA GLU A 4 16.54 9.58 -19.91
C GLU A 4 15.87 8.82 -18.77
N ARG A 5 16.66 8.36 -17.83
CA ARG A 5 16.15 7.76 -16.60
C ARG A 5 15.68 8.87 -15.67
N MET A 6 14.63 8.62 -14.90
CA MET A 6 14.35 9.46 -13.75
C MET A 6 15.55 9.37 -12.80
N THR A 7 16.20 10.50 -12.56
CA THR A 7 17.29 10.61 -11.58
C THR A 7 16.83 11.49 -10.43
N PRO A 8 17.49 11.45 -9.26
CA PRO A 8 17.17 12.34 -8.15
C PRO A 8 17.10 13.81 -8.56
N GLU A 9 18.08 14.24 -9.36
CA GLU A 9 18.17 15.62 -9.82
C GLU A 9 17.06 15.98 -10.81
N LEU A 10 16.59 15.01 -11.61
CA LEU A 10 15.46 15.21 -12.52
C LEU A 10 14.15 15.26 -11.71
N ALA A 11 13.96 14.33 -10.78
CA ALA A 11 12.77 14.31 -9.92
C ALA A 11 12.61 15.61 -9.12
N GLN A 12 13.68 16.13 -8.56
CA GLN A 12 13.67 17.41 -7.82
C GLN A 12 13.30 18.63 -8.68
N ARG A 13 13.42 18.53 -10.00
CA ARG A 13 13.09 19.62 -10.94
C ARG A 13 11.69 19.52 -11.52
N LEU A 14 11.05 18.38 -11.36
CA LEU A 14 9.73 18.10 -11.89
C LEU A 14 8.69 18.24 -10.80
N SER A 15 7.57 18.89 -11.10
CA SER A 15 6.37 18.78 -10.29
C SER A 15 5.87 17.33 -10.27
N LEU A 16 5.06 16.95 -9.32
CA LEU A 16 4.48 15.62 -9.24
C LEU A 16 3.72 15.25 -10.52
N ALA A 17 2.94 16.16 -11.07
CA ALA A 17 2.24 15.95 -12.33
C ALA A 17 3.19 15.66 -13.50
N GLU A 18 4.35 16.31 -13.55
CA GLU A 18 5.38 16.05 -14.55
C GLU A 18 6.10 14.72 -14.33
N GLN A 19 6.30 14.31 -13.06
CA GLN A 19 6.82 12.99 -12.71
C GLN A 19 5.83 11.89 -13.15
N HIS A 20 4.54 12.04 -12.85
CA HIS A 20 3.48 11.14 -13.32
C HIS A 20 3.43 11.06 -14.84
N ASP A 21 3.53 12.19 -15.54
CA ASP A 21 3.62 12.25 -17.00
C ASP A 21 4.86 11.52 -17.54
N TRP A 22 5.97 11.64 -16.85
CA TRP A 22 7.19 10.95 -17.21
C TRP A 22 7.02 9.43 -17.08
N PHE A 23 6.47 8.96 -15.95
CA PHE A 23 6.19 7.55 -15.71
C PHE A 23 5.15 6.99 -16.69
N ARG A 24 4.06 7.71 -16.97
CA ARG A 24 3.07 7.30 -17.97
C ARG A 24 3.70 7.06 -19.34
N ARG A 25 4.57 7.94 -19.78
CA ARG A 25 5.29 7.79 -21.06
C ARG A 25 6.25 6.61 -21.05
N ALA A 26 6.94 6.40 -19.95
CA ALA A 26 7.87 5.29 -19.76
C ALA A 26 7.15 3.93 -19.66
N THR A 27 5.98 3.90 -19.03
CA THR A 27 5.20 2.69 -18.75
C THR A 27 4.12 2.39 -19.77
N SER A 28 4.11 3.04 -20.95
CA SER A 28 3.19 2.59 -21.99
C SER A 28 3.25 1.06 -22.15
N ARG A 29 2.11 0.39 -22.41
CA ARG A 29 2.04 -1.09 -22.52
C ARG A 29 3.15 -1.68 -23.40
N ARG A 30 3.53 -0.98 -24.44
CA ARG A 30 4.67 -1.39 -25.31
C ARG A 30 6.01 -1.26 -24.58
N ALA A 31 6.18 -0.26 -23.74
CA ALA A 31 7.39 -0.12 -22.93
C ALA A 31 7.45 -1.19 -21.83
N LEU A 32 6.34 -1.50 -21.17
CA LEU A 32 6.24 -2.58 -20.21
C LEU A 32 6.51 -3.95 -20.85
N LEU A 33 5.94 -4.22 -22.04
CA LEU A 33 6.22 -5.45 -22.79
C LEU A 33 7.71 -5.60 -23.13
N ARG A 34 8.33 -4.52 -23.57
CA ARG A 34 9.77 -4.49 -23.86
C ARG A 34 10.60 -4.57 -22.60
N GLY A 35 10.15 -3.93 -21.53
CA GLY A 35 10.77 -3.96 -20.22
C GLY A 35 10.73 -5.33 -19.57
N GLY A 36 9.64 -6.03 -19.70
CA GLY A 36 9.48 -7.38 -19.19
C GLY A 36 10.49 -8.37 -19.77
N LEU A 37 10.89 -8.20 -21.03
CA LEU A 37 11.89 -9.08 -21.68
C LEU A 37 13.33 -8.90 -21.16
N VAL A 38 13.67 -7.68 -20.75
CA VAL A 38 15.03 -7.33 -20.25
C VAL A 38 15.01 -7.11 -18.74
N GLY A 39 13.89 -6.63 -18.25
CA GLY A 39 13.74 -6.15 -16.90
C GLY A 39 13.70 -7.23 -15.83
N ALA A 40 13.66 -8.52 -16.23
CA ALA A 40 13.81 -9.54 -15.21
C ALA A 40 15.13 -9.38 -14.41
N GLY A 41 16.14 -8.73 -14.94
CA GLY A 41 17.38 -8.42 -14.23
C GLY A 41 17.53 -6.98 -13.71
N THR A 42 16.68 -6.06 -14.15
CA THR A 42 16.85 -4.63 -13.87
C THR A 42 15.67 -4.00 -13.14
N LEU A 43 14.52 -4.71 -13.03
CA LEU A 43 13.37 -4.22 -12.27
C LEU A 43 13.63 -4.03 -10.76
N ALA A 44 14.82 -4.41 -10.28
CA ALA A 44 15.21 -4.18 -8.90
C ALA A 44 15.57 -2.72 -8.53
N ALA A 45 15.49 -1.77 -9.47
CA ALA A 45 15.99 -0.40 -9.28
C ALA A 45 14.95 0.73 -9.55
N GLY A 46 13.67 0.49 -9.34
CA GLY A 46 12.62 1.52 -9.42
C GLY A 46 12.58 2.30 -10.75
N PRO A 47 12.52 3.62 -10.74
CA PRO A 47 12.43 4.41 -11.97
C PRO A 47 13.55 4.13 -12.97
N ALA A 48 14.71 3.68 -12.49
CA ALA A 48 15.81 3.26 -13.34
C ALA A 48 15.46 2.11 -14.28
N LEU A 49 14.46 1.30 -13.90
CA LEU A 49 13.96 0.18 -14.66
C LEU A 49 13.25 0.55 -15.94
N LEU A 50 12.49 1.62 -15.85
CA LEU A 50 11.75 2.11 -17.00
C LEU A 50 12.69 2.65 -18.05
N GLY A 51 13.84 3.15 -17.64
CA GLY A 51 14.91 3.60 -18.54
C GLY A 51 15.76 2.48 -19.15
N GLY A 52 15.94 1.37 -18.44
CA GLY A 52 16.68 0.18 -18.92
C GLY A 52 15.97 -0.56 -20.05
N THR A 53 14.69 -0.35 -20.15
CA THR A 53 13.83 -1.00 -21.14
C THR A 53 14.01 -0.46 -22.56
N ALA A 54 14.47 0.77 -22.71
CA ALA A 54 14.72 1.35 -24.02
C ALA A 54 15.93 0.73 -24.74
N SER A 55 16.93 0.28 -23.99
CA SER A 55 18.10 -0.38 -24.58
C SER A 55 17.80 -1.79 -25.10
N ALA A 56 16.81 -2.44 -24.54
CA ALA A 56 16.39 -3.75 -25.00
C ALA A 56 15.50 -3.69 -26.24
N SER A 57 15.00 -2.51 -26.53
CA SER A 57 14.12 -2.34 -27.70
C SER A 57 14.83 -2.60 -29.04
N THR A 58 16.16 -2.48 -29.07
CA THR A 58 16.94 -2.77 -30.29
C THR A 58 17.09 -4.26 -30.57
N THR A 59 17.22 -5.07 -29.53
CA THR A 59 17.31 -6.55 -29.69
C THR A 59 15.92 -7.19 -29.85
N ALA A 60 14.89 -6.56 -29.26
CA ALA A 60 13.53 -7.05 -29.40
C ALA A 60 12.89 -6.67 -30.76
N SER A 61 13.45 -5.68 -31.48
CA SER A 61 12.89 -5.32 -32.78
C SER A 61 13.04 -6.42 -33.83
N ALA A 62 14.05 -7.28 -33.71
CA ALA A 62 14.18 -8.43 -34.60
C ALA A 62 13.15 -9.54 -34.30
N THR A 63 12.78 -9.68 -33.02
CA THR A 63 11.71 -10.63 -32.61
C THR A 63 10.31 -10.00 -32.73
N ALA A 64 10.21 -8.67 -32.64
CA ALA A 64 8.94 -7.99 -32.78
C ALA A 64 8.37 -8.02 -34.22
N SER A 65 9.23 -8.17 -35.22
CA SER A 65 8.74 -8.35 -36.59
C SER A 65 8.04 -9.70 -36.81
N ALA A 66 8.41 -10.74 -36.06
CA ALA A 66 7.69 -12.02 -36.09
C ALA A 66 6.37 -11.99 -35.31
N SER A 67 6.30 -11.17 -34.25
CA SER A 67 5.06 -10.99 -33.48
C SER A 67 4.13 -9.93 -34.09
N ALA A 68 4.64 -9.04 -34.95
CA ALA A 68 3.80 -8.06 -35.64
C ALA A 68 2.82 -8.71 -36.63
N SER A 69 3.16 -9.86 -37.19
CA SER A 69 2.22 -10.61 -38.01
C SER A 69 1.10 -11.29 -37.20
N ALA A 70 1.35 -11.62 -35.94
CA ALA A 70 0.32 -12.16 -35.05
C ALA A 70 -0.57 -11.06 -34.46
N SER A 71 -0.07 -9.82 -34.38
CA SER A 71 -0.83 -8.69 -33.86
C SER A 71 -1.73 -8.00 -34.90
N THR A 72 -1.59 -8.29 -36.19
CA THR A 72 -2.50 -7.76 -37.20
C THR A 72 -3.92 -8.33 -37.14
N SER A 73 -4.10 -9.49 -36.50
CA SER A 73 -5.43 -10.02 -36.19
C SER A 73 -6.08 -9.36 -34.96
N ALA A 74 -5.37 -8.49 -34.29
CA ALA A 74 -5.74 -7.93 -33.01
C ALA A 74 -5.89 -6.40 -33.03
N SER A 75 -6.16 -5.82 -34.21
CA SER A 75 -6.25 -4.38 -34.39
C SER A 75 -7.48 -3.70 -33.76
N SER A 76 -8.25 -4.42 -32.99
CA SER A 76 -9.44 -3.90 -32.32
C SER A 76 -9.30 -3.92 -30.79
N GLY A 77 -8.25 -3.31 -30.24
CA GLY A 77 -8.05 -3.21 -28.80
C GLY A 77 -6.83 -3.97 -28.29
N PRO A 78 -6.55 -4.01 -27.00
CA PRO A 78 -5.53 -4.87 -26.44
C PRO A 78 -5.93 -6.31 -26.70
N ALA A 79 -5.29 -6.89 -27.70
CA ALA A 79 -5.69 -8.18 -28.21
C ALA A 79 -5.45 -9.27 -27.20
N LEU A 80 -6.48 -9.98 -26.90
CA LEU A 80 -6.40 -11.35 -26.40
C LEU A 80 -5.72 -12.17 -27.50
N LEU A 81 -4.44 -12.47 -27.32
CA LEU A 81 -3.81 -13.51 -28.13
C LEU A 81 -4.29 -14.85 -27.58
N PRO A 82 -4.99 -15.70 -28.37
CA PRO A 82 -5.26 -17.05 -27.98
C PRO A 82 -3.96 -17.75 -27.59
N ALA A 83 -3.96 -18.57 -26.55
CA ALA A 83 -2.73 -19.24 -26.10
C ALA A 83 -2.09 -20.12 -27.18
N SER A 84 -2.89 -20.57 -28.15
CA SER A 84 -2.43 -21.30 -29.34
C SER A 84 -1.59 -20.45 -30.29
N ASP A 85 -1.78 -19.11 -30.27
CA ASP A 85 -1.11 -18.18 -31.16
C ASP A 85 0.13 -17.56 -30.51
N ILE A 86 0.38 -17.87 -29.24
CA ILE A 86 1.58 -17.45 -28.52
C ILE A 86 2.73 -18.37 -28.94
N PRO A 87 3.79 -17.83 -29.59
CA PRO A 87 4.92 -18.66 -29.99
C PRO A 87 5.54 -19.42 -28.83
N SER A 88 6.10 -20.60 -29.10
CA SER A 88 6.92 -21.33 -28.15
C SER A 88 8.04 -20.43 -27.61
N GLY A 89 8.06 -20.17 -26.30
CA GLY A 89 8.97 -19.17 -25.70
C GLY A 89 8.41 -17.75 -25.64
N SER A 90 7.08 -17.62 -25.53
CA SER A 90 6.31 -16.38 -25.50
C SER A 90 6.99 -15.21 -24.82
N SER A 91 6.82 -14.03 -25.42
CA SER A 91 7.25 -12.74 -24.93
C SER A 91 6.26 -12.07 -23.97
N VAL A 92 5.11 -12.67 -23.67
CA VAL A 92 4.18 -12.14 -22.67
C VAL A 92 4.73 -12.43 -21.29
N VAL A 93 5.38 -11.44 -20.70
CA VAL A 93 6.06 -11.59 -19.41
C VAL A 93 5.17 -11.07 -18.28
N PRO A 94 4.90 -11.88 -17.25
CA PRO A 94 4.26 -11.41 -16.02
C PRO A 94 5.08 -10.29 -15.36
N PHE A 95 4.38 -9.28 -14.81
CA PHE A 95 5.00 -8.16 -14.09
C PHE A 95 4.17 -7.79 -12.85
N GLY A 96 4.65 -6.85 -12.04
CA GLY A 96 3.89 -6.29 -10.92
C GLY A 96 3.57 -7.31 -9.84
N ARG A 97 4.45 -8.31 -9.60
CA ARG A 97 4.21 -9.31 -8.56
C ARG A 97 4.20 -8.68 -7.18
N HIS A 98 3.18 -8.99 -6.42
CA HIS A 98 3.05 -8.62 -5.02
C HIS A 98 2.35 -9.73 -4.25
N ILE A 99 2.60 -9.80 -2.96
CA ILE A 99 2.00 -10.79 -2.08
C ILE A 99 1.31 -10.13 -0.90
N ALA A 100 0.29 -10.80 -0.37
CA ALA A 100 -0.41 -10.37 0.83
C ALA A 100 -0.81 -11.60 1.66
N TYR A 101 -0.85 -11.45 2.98
CA TYR A 101 -1.43 -12.49 3.82
C TYR A 101 -2.93 -12.61 3.57
N GLY A 102 -3.45 -13.83 3.65
CA GLY A 102 -4.88 -14.06 3.80
C GLY A 102 -5.38 -13.76 5.21
N ALA A 103 -6.58 -14.21 5.53
CA ALA A 103 -7.18 -14.02 6.86
C ALA A 103 -6.37 -14.70 7.99
N ASP A 104 -5.63 -15.74 7.67
CA ASP A 104 -4.70 -16.42 8.58
C ASP A 104 -3.27 -16.37 8.00
N PRO A 105 -2.41 -15.46 8.46
CA PRO A 105 -1.03 -15.35 8.00
C PRO A 105 -0.16 -16.60 8.21
N THR A 106 -0.55 -17.49 9.12
CA THR A 106 0.21 -18.70 9.41
C THR A 106 0.04 -19.77 8.35
N THR A 107 -1.07 -19.75 7.60
CA THR A 107 -1.46 -20.82 6.67
C THR A 107 -1.89 -20.34 5.30
N GLN A 108 -1.98 -19.01 5.08
CA GLN A 108 -2.51 -18.45 3.84
C GLN A 108 -1.61 -17.34 3.28
N MET A 109 -1.45 -17.36 1.95
CA MET A 109 -0.76 -16.32 1.19
C MET A 109 -1.48 -16.11 -0.14
N ALA A 110 -1.74 -14.87 -0.50
CA ALA A 110 -2.14 -14.48 -1.84
C ALA A 110 -0.93 -14.01 -2.63
N VAL A 111 -0.80 -14.48 -3.85
CA VAL A 111 0.22 -14.03 -4.82
C VAL A 111 -0.51 -13.41 -5.99
N SER A 112 -0.22 -12.16 -6.28
CA SER A 112 -0.86 -11.38 -7.33
C SER A 112 0.17 -10.88 -8.34
N TRP A 113 -0.23 -10.76 -9.59
CA TRP A 113 0.62 -10.20 -10.65
C TRP A 113 -0.23 -9.72 -11.83
N GLN A 114 0.40 -9.07 -12.78
CA GLN A 114 -0.24 -8.63 -14.01
C GLN A 114 0.39 -9.26 -15.25
N VAL A 115 -0.40 -9.25 -16.33
CA VAL A 115 0.07 -9.48 -17.69
C VAL A 115 -0.45 -8.36 -18.60
N PRO A 116 0.34 -7.94 -19.61
CA PRO A 116 -0.02 -6.80 -20.46
C PRO A 116 -1.13 -7.11 -21.46
N THR A 117 -1.51 -8.37 -21.59
CA THR A 117 -2.59 -8.85 -22.46
C THR A 117 -3.12 -10.15 -21.89
N ALA A 118 -4.36 -10.51 -22.21
CA ALA A 118 -4.94 -11.75 -21.72
C ALA A 118 -4.10 -12.98 -22.09
N VAL A 119 -4.05 -13.91 -21.17
CA VAL A 119 -3.33 -15.17 -21.30
C VAL A 119 -4.26 -16.35 -20.97
N LYS A 120 -3.89 -17.56 -21.41
CA LYS A 120 -4.62 -18.78 -21.06
C LYS A 120 -3.90 -19.56 -19.97
N ASN A 121 -4.70 -20.18 -19.10
CA ASN A 121 -4.23 -21.06 -18.03
C ASN A 121 -3.10 -20.41 -17.20
N PRO A 122 -3.33 -19.25 -16.59
CA PRO A 122 -2.37 -18.68 -15.67
C PRO A 122 -2.24 -19.60 -14.45
N PHE A 123 -1.03 -19.65 -13.89
CA PHE A 123 -0.73 -20.52 -12.76
C PHE A 123 0.39 -19.96 -11.90
N ILE A 124 0.47 -20.48 -10.69
CA ILE A 124 1.64 -20.39 -9.82
C ILE A 124 2.23 -21.78 -9.62
N ARG A 125 3.55 -21.86 -9.46
CA ARG A 125 4.24 -23.00 -8.87
C ARG A 125 4.78 -22.60 -7.51
N VAL A 126 4.66 -23.47 -6.53
CA VAL A 126 5.13 -23.22 -5.17
C VAL A 126 5.76 -24.49 -4.58
N GLY A 127 6.84 -24.30 -3.84
CA GLY A 127 7.55 -25.38 -3.14
C GLY A 127 8.40 -24.84 -2.01
N THR A 128 8.97 -25.75 -1.22
CA THR A 128 9.90 -25.39 -0.12
C THR A 128 11.37 -25.37 -0.55
N SER A 129 11.61 -25.60 -1.84
CA SER A 129 12.94 -25.50 -2.45
C SER A 129 12.88 -24.62 -3.70
N PRO A 130 13.83 -23.71 -3.91
CA PRO A 130 13.87 -22.88 -5.11
C PRO A 130 14.16 -23.71 -6.39
N TRP A 131 14.61 -24.95 -6.25
CA TRP A 131 14.95 -25.85 -7.34
C TRP A 131 13.81 -26.82 -7.70
N ASP A 132 12.80 -26.92 -6.82
CA ASP A 132 11.62 -27.75 -7.00
C ASP A 132 10.37 -27.01 -6.50
N LEU A 133 9.66 -26.39 -7.42
CA LEU A 133 8.45 -25.62 -7.15
C LEU A 133 7.16 -26.44 -7.28
N GLY A 134 7.25 -27.75 -7.47
CA GLY A 134 6.08 -28.61 -7.54
C GLY A 134 5.16 -28.35 -8.75
N GLU A 135 3.94 -28.81 -8.63
CA GLU A 135 2.92 -28.75 -9.68
C GLU A 135 2.36 -27.33 -9.85
N ARG A 136 1.67 -27.12 -10.97
CA ARG A 136 0.95 -25.89 -11.25
C ARG A 136 -0.31 -25.81 -10.40
N ILE A 137 -0.53 -24.64 -9.79
CA ILE A 137 -1.78 -24.27 -9.13
C ILE A 137 -2.42 -23.19 -9.99
N GLU A 138 -3.66 -23.39 -10.41
CA GLU A 138 -4.38 -22.45 -11.26
C GLU A 138 -4.57 -21.08 -10.55
N ALA A 139 -4.49 -20.01 -11.34
CA ALA A 139 -4.72 -18.66 -10.87
C ALA A 139 -6.00 -18.07 -11.48
N GLU A 140 -6.68 -17.27 -10.70
CA GLU A 140 -7.83 -16.48 -11.12
C GLU A 140 -7.38 -15.32 -12.03
N VAL A 141 -8.18 -14.98 -13.03
CA VAL A 141 -7.99 -13.79 -13.86
C VAL A 141 -9.11 -12.79 -13.57
N ARG A 142 -8.74 -11.58 -13.18
CA ARG A 142 -9.65 -10.45 -13.03
C ARG A 142 -9.33 -9.43 -14.12
N ALA A 143 -10.09 -9.46 -15.19
CA ALA A 143 -9.98 -8.47 -16.26
C ALA A 143 -10.71 -7.19 -15.85
N LEU A 144 -10.06 -6.05 -16.05
CA LEU A 144 -10.60 -4.74 -15.72
C LEU A 144 -10.52 -3.84 -16.95
N THR A 145 -11.67 -3.33 -17.40
CA THR A 145 -11.77 -2.36 -18.48
C THR A 145 -12.21 -1.02 -17.94
N THR A 146 -11.42 0.02 -18.17
CA THR A 146 -11.63 1.32 -17.55
C THR A 146 -11.51 2.46 -18.54
N LEU A 147 -12.19 3.55 -18.23
CA LEU A 147 -12.03 4.80 -18.94
C LEU A 147 -10.80 5.55 -18.41
N ARG A 148 -10.10 6.19 -19.32
CA ARG A 148 -9.06 7.14 -19.00
C ARG A 148 -9.60 8.56 -19.17
N THR A 149 -9.59 9.35 -18.11
CA THR A 149 -10.17 10.71 -18.08
C THR A 149 -9.13 11.81 -17.78
N ASP A 150 -7.85 11.46 -17.64
CA ASP A 150 -6.77 12.39 -17.33
C ASP A 150 -6.46 13.44 -18.40
N VAL A 151 -6.97 13.24 -19.61
CA VAL A 151 -6.76 14.14 -20.76
C VAL A 151 -7.83 15.21 -20.91
N VAL A 152 -8.82 15.21 -20.03
CA VAL A 152 -9.97 16.13 -20.12
C VAL A 152 -9.90 17.09 -18.93
N SER A 153 -10.01 18.40 -19.19
CA SER A 153 -10.15 19.37 -18.10
C SER A 153 -11.46 19.13 -17.36
N ILE A 154 -11.44 19.31 -16.05
CA ILE A 154 -12.58 19.12 -15.13
C ILE A 154 -13.87 19.82 -15.64
N ASP A 155 -13.72 20.90 -16.41
CA ASP A 155 -14.84 21.70 -16.91
C ASP A 155 -15.48 21.17 -18.20
N ASN A 156 -14.88 20.18 -18.87
CA ASN A 156 -15.34 19.66 -20.16
C ASN A 156 -15.06 18.17 -20.29
N VAL A 157 -15.70 17.35 -19.46
CA VAL A 157 -15.64 15.88 -19.62
C VAL A 157 -16.41 15.52 -20.88
N ASP A 158 -15.70 15.35 -21.98
CA ASP A 158 -16.25 14.72 -23.18
C ASP A 158 -15.98 13.22 -23.13
N PRO A 159 -16.98 12.38 -22.81
CA PRO A 159 -16.80 10.93 -22.75
C PRO A 159 -16.32 10.34 -24.07
N SER A 160 -16.50 11.06 -25.19
CA SER A 160 -16.02 10.63 -26.50
C SER A 160 -14.51 10.82 -26.69
N ALA A 161 -13.86 11.65 -25.87
CA ALA A 161 -12.41 11.85 -25.85
C ALA A 161 -11.67 10.85 -24.95
N SER A 162 -12.40 10.05 -24.15
CA SER A 162 -11.82 9.05 -23.26
C SER A 162 -11.41 7.78 -24.02
N SER A 163 -10.24 7.25 -23.70
CA SER A 163 -9.78 5.96 -24.21
C SER A 163 -10.04 4.87 -23.18
N THR A 164 -10.54 3.73 -23.64
CA THR A 164 -10.69 2.53 -22.81
C THR A 164 -9.34 1.84 -22.65
N ILE A 165 -9.00 1.47 -21.42
CA ILE A 165 -7.81 0.71 -21.04
C ILE A 165 -8.25 -0.63 -20.46
N GLU A 166 -7.67 -1.71 -20.96
CA GLU A 166 -7.86 -3.06 -20.41
C GLU A 166 -6.62 -3.50 -19.62
N GLN A 167 -6.82 -4.03 -18.43
CA GLN A 167 -5.80 -4.54 -17.55
C GLN A 167 -6.17 -5.95 -17.08
N TYR A 168 -5.17 -6.78 -16.85
CA TYR A 168 -5.37 -8.19 -16.47
C TYR A 168 -4.59 -8.47 -15.19
N TYR A 169 -5.33 -8.68 -14.12
CA TYR A 169 -4.81 -9.02 -12.80
C TYR A 169 -5.03 -10.50 -12.54
N LEU A 170 -4.01 -11.15 -12.02
CA LEU A 170 -3.99 -12.59 -11.80
C LEU A 170 -3.71 -12.85 -10.32
N HIS A 171 -4.48 -13.75 -9.73
CA HIS A 171 -4.38 -14.05 -8.31
C HIS A 171 -4.36 -15.55 -8.06
N ALA A 172 -3.44 -15.97 -7.20
CA ALA A 172 -3.42 -17.32 -6.66
C ALA A 172 -3.46 -17.25 -5.12
N THR A 173 -4.51 -17.83 -4.53
CA THR A 173 -4.63 -17.91 -3.08
C THR A 173 -4.12 -19.28 -2.61
N LEU A 174 -3.00 -19.27 -1.92
CA LEU A 174 -2.40 -20.44 -1.30
C LEU A 174 -3.01 -20.65 0.09
N LYS A 175 -3.39 -21.88 0.39
CA LYS A 175 -4.00 -22.30 1.66
C LYS A 175 -3.29 -23.53 2.20
N ASN A 176 -3.50 -23.82 3.50
CA ASN A 176 -2.92 -24.97 4.17
C ASN A 176 -1.38 -24.98 4.14
N LEU A 177 -0.78 -23.81 4.10
CA LEU A 177 0.67 -23.67 4.24
C LEU A 177 1.09 -24.01 5.67
N LYS A 178 2.35 -24.39 5.85
CA LYS A 178 2.91 -24.64 7.19
C LYS A 178 3.33 -23.31 7.81
N PRO A 179 3.03 -23.08 9.09
CA PRO A 179 3.48 -21.89 9.80
C PRO A 179 5.00 -21.79 9.92
N GLY A 180 5.53 -20.58 9.76
CA GLY A 180 6.96 -20.29 9.85
C GLY A 180 7.82 -20.90 8.75
N GLU A 181 7.20 -21.42 7.69
CA GLU A 181 7.89 -22.06 6.58
C GLU A 181 8.16 -21.05 5.46
N THR A 182 9.35 -21.13 4.87
CA THR A 182 9.70 -20.37 3.67
C THR A 182 9.30 -21.14 2.43
N TYR A 183 8.54 -20.48 1.58
CA TYR A 183 8.11 -21.00 0.28
C TYR A 183 8.74 -20.22 -0.85
N TYR A 184 9.11 -20.92 -1.90
CA TYR A 184 9.59 -20.37 -3.16
C TYR A 184 8.51 -20.51 -4.22
N TYR A 185 8.37 -19.51 -5.09
CA TYR A 185 7.33 -19.54 -6.09
C TYR A 185 7.73 -18.89 -7.41
N SER A 186 7.08 -19.31 -8.48
CA SER A 186 7.12 -18.65 -9.78
C SER A 186 5.71 -18.54 -10.35
N VAL A 187 5.47 -17.52 -11.15
CA VAL A 187 4.20 -17.29 -11.84
C VAL A 187 4.36 -17.53 -13.33
N GLY A 188 3.29 -17.98 -13.98
CA GLY A 188 3.34 -18.28 -15.41
C GLY A 188 1.96 -18.41 -16.03
N HIS A 189 1.95 -18.77 -17.31
CA HIS A 189 0.78 -19.07 -18.11
C HIS A 189 1.20 -19.95 -19.31
N ASN A 190 0.26 -20.39 -20.14
CA ASN A 190 0.61 -21.10 -21.36
C ASN A 190 1.55 -20.25 -22.23
N GLY A 191 2.70 -20.80 -22.59
CA GLY A 191 3.76 -20.11 -23.31
C GLY A 191 4.81 -19.41 -22.43
N PHE A 192 4.59 -19.29 -21.12
CA PHE A 192 5.57 -18.74 -20.19
C PHE A 192 5.62 -19.57 -18.89
N ASP A 193 6.65 -20.39 -18.75
CA ASP A 193 6.90 -21.20 -17.55
C ASP A 193 8.41 -21.20 -17.24
N ARG A 194 8.83 -20.52 -16.19
CA ARG A 194 10.24 -20.37 -15.82
C ARG A 194 10.46 -20.70 -14.33
N PRO A 195 10.34 -22.00 -13.97
CA PRO A 195 10.35 -22.43 -12.57
C PRO A 195 11.76 -22.59 -11.96
N LYS A 196 12.82 -22.25 -12.66
CA LYS A 196 14.21 -22.48 -12.20
C LYS A 196 14.90 -21.20 -11.75
N PRO A 197 15.71 -21.25 -10.67
CA PRO A 197 16.46 -20.10 -10.17
C PRO A 197 17.51 -19.54 -11.14
N SER A 198 17.88 -20.28 -12.20
CA SER A 198 18.71 -19.75 -13.29
C SER A 198 18.03 -18.55 -14.00
N PHE A 199 16.74 -18.42 -13.83
CA PHE A 199 15.96 -17.22 -14.14
C PHE A 199 15.77 -16.41 -12.85
N ALA A 200 16.84 -15.85 -12.31
CA ALA A 200 16.94 -15.28 -10.95
C ALA A 200 15.78 -14.34 -10.55
N THR A 201 15.10 -13.75 -11.52
CA THR A 201 13.95 -12.88 -11.31
C THR A 201 12.61 -13.62 -11.42
N SER A 202 12.61 -14.89 -11.83
CA SER A 202 11.38 -15.67 -12.00
C SER A 202 10.94 -16.34 -10.70
N VAL A 203 11.90 -16.77 -9.87
CA VAL A 203 11.64 -17.41 -8.58
C VAL A 203 11.79 -16.37 -7.47
N LYS A 204 10.76 -16.25 -6.66
CA LYS A 204 10.70 -15.39 -5.48
C LYS A 204 10.36 -16.23 -4.25
N SER A 205 10.46 -15.67 -3.06
CA SER A 205 10.14 -16.38 -1.83
C SER A 205 9.27 -15.56 -0.90
N PHE A 206 8.58 -16.23 0.01
CA PHE A 206 7.89 -15.63 1.13
C PHE A 206 7.94 -16.58 2.32
N THR A 207 7.74 -16.04 3.52
CA THR A 207 7.64 -16.83 4.74
C THR A 207 6.27 -16.60 5.38
N THR A 208 5.60 -17.68 5.77
CA THR A 208 4.36 -17.61 6.54
C THR A 208 4.63 -17.15 7.97
N ALA A 209 3.64 -16.56 8.63
CA ALA A 209 3.77 -16.24 10.05
C ALA A 209 4.05 -17.51 10.88
N PRO A 210 4.94 -17.46 11.86
CA PRO A 210 5.17 -18.58 12.77
C PRO A 210 3.97 -18.78 13.71
N HIS A 211 3.82 -20.00 14.21
CA HIS A 211 2.95 -20.21 15.36
C HIS A 211 3.60 -19.64 16.62
N GLY A 212 2.79 -18.97 17.43
CA GLY A 212 3.24 -18.50 18.73
C GLY A 212 3.69 -17.05 18.75
N ARG A 213 4.50 -16.72 19.74
CA ARG A 213 4.82 -15.34 20.14
C ARG A 213 6.30 -15.04 19.93
N GLU A 214 6.73 -15.14 18.68
CA GLU A 214 8.11 -14.82 18.32
C GLU A 214 8.27 -13.29 18.11
N PRO A 215 9.45 -12.72 18.38
CA PRO A 215 9.76 -11.34 18.01
C PRO A 215 9.69 -11.17 16.50
N PHE A 216 9.14 -10.03 16.06
CA PHE A 216 9.10 -9.70 14.63
C PHE A 216 9.13 -8.19 14.42
N THR A 217 9.48 -7.80 13.20
CA THR A 217 9.46 -6.42 12.72
C THR A 217 8.40 -6.30 11.63
N PHE A 218 7.64 -5.22 11.64
CA PHE A 218 6.84 -4.80 10.50
C PHE A 218 7.09 -3.31 10.21
N THR A 219 6.74 -2.89 9.01
CA THR A 219 6.86 -1.50 8.57
C THR A 219 5.51 -0.96 8.14
N ALA A 220 5.38 0.37 8.11
CA ALA A 220 4.15 1.00 7.64
C ALA A 220 4.44 2.37 7.01
N PHE A 221 3.59 2.76 6.07
CA PHE A 221 3.44 4.10 5.54
C PHE A 221 2.08 4.31 4.87
N GLY A 222 1.79 5.52 4.40
CA GLY A 222 0.70 5.88 3.50
C GLY A 222 1.19 6.87 2.45
N ASP A 223 0.33 7.16 1.46
CA ASP A 223 0.53 8.26 0.50
C ASP A 223 1.80 8.05 -0.35
N GLN A 224 1.84 6.90 -1.04
CA GLN A 224 3.06 6.46 -1.70
C GLN A 224 3.25 7.08 -3.08
N GLY A 225 2.28 6.90 -3.98
CA GLY A 225 2.38 7.35 -5.36
C GLY A 225 3.43 6.61 -6.21
N VAL A 226 3.69 7.16 -7.40
CA VAL A 226 4.65 6.63 -8.36
C VAL A 226 5.71 7.72 -8.64
N THR A 227 6.65 7.85 -7.70
CA THR A 227 7.66 8.91 -7.68
C THR A 227 9.04 8.34 -7.38
N TYR A 228 10.07 9.18 -7.51
CA TYR A 228 11.42 8.79 -7.09
C TYR A 228 11.51 8.58 -5.57
N ASP A 229 10.85 9.45 -4.80
CA ASP A 229 10.86 9.39 -3.34
C ASP A 229 10.10 8.14 -2.83
N ALA A 230 9.02 7.73 -3.52
CA ALA A 230 8.35 6.46 -3.26
C ALA A 230 9.30 5.25 -3.41
N VAL A 231 10.17 5.26 -4.42
CA VAL A 231 11.18 4.20 -4.58
C VAL A 231 12.21 4.24 -3.45
N ALA A 232 12.61 5.41 -2.98
CA ALA A 232 13.54 5.53 -1.86
C ALA A 232 12.94 4.95 -0.58
N THR A 233 11.68 5.25 -0.29
CA THR A 233 10.98 4.69 0.88
C THR A 233 10.73 3.19 0.76
N GLU A 234 10.46 2.65 -0.44
CA GLU A 234 10.40 1.20 -0.69
C GLU A 234 11.73 0.50 -0.41
N ASN A 235 12.83 1.08 -0.90
CA ASN A 235 14.15 0.54 -0.62
C ASN A 235 14.46 0.56 0.88
N LEU A 236 14.00 1.59 1.59
CA LEU A 236 14.12 1.66 3.04
C LEU A 236 13.29 0.58 3.74
N VAL A 237 12.05 0.30 3.26
CA VAL A 237 11.25 -0.84 3.73
C VAL A 237 12.02 -2.14 3.56
N ALA A 238 12.57 -2.41 2.38
CA ALA A 238 13.35 -3.61 2.11
C ALA A 238 14.57 -3.74 3.03
N ALA A 239 15.26 -2.63 3.30
CA ALA A 239 16.43 -2.60 4.20
C ALA A 239 16.07 -2.95 5.65
N GLN A 240 14.82 -2.75 6.09
CA GLN A 240 14.36 -3.15 7.43
C GLN A 240 14.08 -4.65 7.54
N GLN A 241 14.00 -5.40 6.44
CA GLN A 241 13.67 -6.84 6.40
C GLN A 241 12.43 -7.19 7.24
N PRO A 242 11.30 -6.51 7.04
CA PRO A 242 10.12 -6.74 7.85
C PRO A 242 9.44 -8.06 7.48
N ALA A 243 8.68 -8.63 8.42
CA ALA A 243 7.81 -9.76 8.17
C ALA A 243 6.67 -9.41 7.18
N PHE A 244 6.23 -8.17 7.21
CA PHE A 244 5.23 -7.59 6.29
C PHE A 244 5.25 -6.06 6.37
N HIS A 245 4.56 -5.43 5.43
CA HIS A 245 4.40 -3.99 5.33
C HIS A 245 2.91 -3.61 5.33
N LEU A 246 2.56 -2.51 6.01
CA LEU A 246 1.21 -1.93 6.03
C LEU A 246 1.18 -0.67 5.16
N VAL A 247 0.16 -0.53 4.32
CA VAL A 247 -0.09 0.70 3.56
C VAL A 247 -1.39 1.33 4.07
N ALA A 248 -1.29 2.54 4.60
CA ALA A 248 -2.41 3.28 5.20
C ALA A 248 -3.16 4.13 4.16
N GLY A 249 -3.45 3.55 2.99
CA GLY A 249 -4.21 4.19 1.91
C GLY A 249 -3.39 5.14 1.04
N ASP A 250 -4.06 5.70 0.03
CA ASP A 250 -3.51 6.55 -1.03
C ASP A 250 -2.29 5.91 -1.69
N ILE A 251 -2.60 4.88 -2.48
CA ILE A 251 -1.58 3.91 -2.92
C ILE A 251 -0.79 4.46 -4.11
N CYS A 252 -1.46 4.85 -5.19
CA CYS A 252 -0.75 5.20 -6.42
C CYS A 252 -1.21 6.48 -7.12
N TYR A 253 -2.29 7.11 -6.67
CA TYR A 253 -2.85 8.34 -7.23
C TYR A 253 -3.22 8.24 -8.74
N ALA A 254 -3.72 7.09 -9.15
CA ALA A 254 -4.29 6.93 -10.48
C ALA A 254 -5.53 7.80 -10.67
N GLU A 255 -6.30 8.02 -9.63
CA GLU A 255 -7.32 9.03 -9.47
C GLU A 255 -6.67 10.23 -8.75
N ALA A 256 -6.59 11.38 -9.44
CA ALA A 256 -5.73 12.48 -9.03
C ALA A 256 -6.35 13.45 -8.03
N SER A 257 -7.69 13.48 -7.91
CA SER A 257 -8.41 14.44 -7.05
C SER A 257 -8.72 13.90 -5.67
N GLY A 258 -8.90 12.59 -5.54
CA GLY A 258 -9.29 11.94 -4.28
C GLY A 258 -10.68 12.31 -3.79
N SER A 259 -11.55 12.84 -4.66
CA SER A 259 -12.90 13.25 -4.24
C SER A 259 -13.95 12.15 -4.39
N GLY A 260 -13.63 11.06 -5.09
CA GLY A 260 -14.53 9.94 -5.36
C GLY A 260 -15.65 10.28 -6.33
N LEU A 261 -15.48 11.32 -7.16
CA LEU A 261 -16.47 11.77 -8.12
C LEU A 261 -16.16 11.25 -9.53
N ILE A 262 -17.21 11.03 -10.32
CA ILE A 262 -17.11 10.59 -11.72
C ILE A 262 -16.37 11.61 -12.62
N THR A 263 -16.22 12.84 -12.16
CA THR A 263 -15.51 13.91 -12.85
C THR A 263 -14.02 13.94 -12.56
N ASP A 264 -13.54 13.12 -11.63
CA ASP A 264 -12.15 13.13 -11.22
C ASP A 264 -11.23 12.66 -12.36
N PRO A 265 -10.09 13.32 -12.58
CA PRO A 265 -9.11 12.86 -13.55
C PRO A 265 -8.55 11.49 -13.13
N TYR A 266 -8.54 10.55 -14.08
CA TYR A 266 -8.14 9.18 -13.84
C TYR A 266 -7.28 8.60 -14.97
N ASP A 267 -6.14 8.03 -14.63
CA ASP A 267 -5.30 7.26 -15.55
C ASP A 267 -4.97 5.87 -14.99
N PRO A 268 -5.68 4.82 -15.44
CA PRO A 268 -5.47 3.46 -14.95
C PRO A 268 -4.06 2.91 -15.18
N ARG A 269 -3.27 3.51 -16.09
CA ARG A 269 -1.90 3.06 -16.39
C ARG A 269 -0.93 3.38 -15.25
N ILE A 270 -1.29 4.30 -14.35
CA ILE A 270 -0.51 4.57 -13.14
C ILE A 270 -0.47 3.32 -12.26
N TRP A 271 -1.54 2.53 -12.21
CA TRP A 271 -1.53 1.23 -11.52
C TRP A 271 -0.51 0.26 -12.12
N ASP A 272 -0.37 0.21 -13.46
CA ASP A 272 0.67 -0.63 -14.08
C ASP A 272 2.07 -0.18 -13.67
N ALA A 273 2.30 1.12 -13.59
CA ALA A 273 3.55 1.70 -13.13
C ALA A 273 3.81 1.40 -11.65
N TYR A 274 2.80 1.58 -10.82
CA TYR A 274 2.86 1.28 -9.39
C TYR A 274 3.25 -0.17 -9.12
N PHE A 275 2.54 -1.12 -9.70
CA PHE A 275 2.86 -2.53 -9.50
C PHE A 275 4.25 -2.91 -10.06
N ALA A 276 4.69 -2.29 -11.14
CA ALA A 276 6.05 -2.47 -11.63
C ALA A 276 7.09 -1.90 -10.64
N GLN A 277 6.78 -0.76 -10.00
CA GLN A 277 7.62 -0.10 -9.02
C GLN A 277 7.78 -0.95 -7.77
N ILE A 278 6.69 -1.40 -7.14
CA ILE A 278 6.75 -2.12 -5.86
C ILE A 278 7.22 -3.57 -5.99
N ALA A 279 7.13 -4.18 -7.17
CA ALA A 279 7.41 -5.60 -7.37
C ALA A 279 8.79 -6.08 -6.85
N PRO A 280 9.88 -5.31 -6.90
CA PRO A 280 11.16 -5.71 -6.30
C PRO A 280 11.06 -6.06 -4.81
N VAL A 281 10.21 -5.37 -4.07
CA VAL A 281 10.01 -5.50 -2.63
C VAL A 281 8.77 -6.34 -2.33
N ALA A 282 7.62 -5.96 -2.88
CA ALA A 282 6.33 -6.58 -2.60
C ALA A 282 6.18 -8.02 -3.13
N ALA A 283 7.08 -8.49 -3.99
CA ALA A 283 7.11 -9.88 -4.40
C ALA A 283 7.64 -10.84 -3.32
N GLU A 284 8.26 -10.34 -2.25
CA GLU A 284 8.87 -11.16 -1.18
C GLU A 284 8.45 -10.70 0.22
N ILE A 285 8.01 -9.46 0.38
CA ILE A 285 7.46 -8.91 1.61
C ILE A 285 5.95 -8.75 1.44
N PRO A 286 5.11 -9.39 2.27
CA PRO A 286 3.66 -9.22 2.20
C PRO A 286 3.24 -7.76 2.40
N TRP A 287 2.38 -7.28 1.51
CA TRP A 287 1.91 -5.90 1.42
C TRP A 287 0.44 -5.87 1.81
N GLN A 288 0.12 -5.37 3.02
CA GLN A 288 -1.23 -5.34 3.57
C GLN A 288 -1.82 -3.95 3.39
N VAL A 289 -2.57 -3.76 2.32
CA VAL A 289 -3.05 -2.45 1.90
C VAL A 289 -4.40 -2.10 2.53
N GLY A 290 -4.50 -0.91 3.09
CA GLY A 290 -5.75 -0.21 3.35
C GLY A 290 -6.09 0.70 2.17
N VAL A 291 -7.26 1.30 2.17
CA VAL A 291 -7.71 2.24 1.15
C VAL A 291 -7.76 3.67 1.70
N GLY A 292 -7.43 4.63 0.85
CA GLY A 292 -7.59 6.06 1.09
C GLY A 292 -8.63 6.67 0.16
N ASN A 293 -8.65 7.99 0.06
CA ASN A 293 -9.62 8.69 -0.79
C ASN A 293 -9.28 8.58 -2.28
N HIS A 294 -8.00 8.45 -2.65
CA HIS A 294 -7.56 8.24 -4.04
C HIS A 294 -7.83 6.81 -4.56
N GLU A 295 -8.33 5.90 -3.72
CA GLU A 295 -8.83 4.59 -4.12
C GLU A 295 -10.31 4.56 -4.46
N MET A 296 -11.06 5.64 -4.23
CA MET A 296 -12.46 5.78 -4.63
C MET A 296 -12.57 6.09 -6.12
N GLU A 297 -12.51 5.07 -6.94
CA GLU A 297 -12.57 5.18 -8.40
C GLU A 297 -14.02 5.00 -8.88
N ALA A 298 -14.78 6.07 -8.98
CA ALA A 298 -16.23 6.08 -9.21
C ALA A 298 -16.72 5.38 -10.49
N TRP A 299 -15.80 5.03 -11.40
CA TRP A 299 -16.10 4.41 -12.71
C TRP A 299 -16.42 2.91 -12.64
N TYR A 300 -16.11 2.20 -11.53
CA TYR A 300 -16.14 0.73 -11.49
C TYR A 300 -17.28 0.13 -10.71
N SER A 301 -17.77 0.85 -9.73
CA SER A 301 -18.85 0.41 -8.87
C SER A 301 -19.45 1.62 -8.16
N PRO A 302 -20.68 1.52 -7.61
CA PRO A 302 -21.29 2.62 -6.88
C PRO A 302 -20.47 3.13 -5.68
N ASP A 303 -19.68 2.26 -5.07
CA ASP A 303 -18.77 2.58 -3.96
C ASP A 303 -17.35 2.96 -4.41
N GLY A 304 -17.05 2.88 -5.72
CA GLY A 304 -15.75 3.20 -6.26
C GLY A 304 -14.65 2.14 -6.09
N TYR A 305 -14.92 1.01 -5.45
CA TYR A 305 -13.87 0.03 -5.13
C TYR A 305 -13.76 -1.18 -6.07
N GLY A 306 -14.54 -1.22 -7.13
CA GLY A 306 -14.48 -2.32 -8.12
C GLY A 306 -13.09 -2.54 -8.70
N GLY A 307 -12.34 -1.47 -8.92
CA GLY A 307 -10.94 -1.53 -9.35
C GLY A 307 -10.02 -2.14 -8.29
N GLN A 308 -10.22 -1.79 -7.03
CA GLN A 308 -9.42 -2.30 -5.91
C GLN A 308 -9.62 -3.81 -5.75
N PHE A 309 -10.85 -4.29 -5.83
CA PHE A 309 -11.16 -5.72 -5.77
C PHE A 309 -10.61 -6.50 -6.98
N SER A 310 -10.36 -5.84 -8.09
CA SER A 310 -9.69 -6.47 -9.24
C SER A 310 -8.17 -6.54 -9.06
N ARG A 311 -7.55 -5.57 -8.37
CA ARG A 311 -6.09 -5.41 -8.23
C ARG A 311 -5.52 -6.15 -7.05
N PHE A 312 -6.24 -6.18 -5.94
CA PHE A 312 -5.75 -6.74 -4.68
C PHE A 312 -6.54 -7.98 -4.24
N ALA A 313 -5.84 -8.90 -3.61
CA ALA A 313 -6.44 -10.03 -2.92
C ALA A 313 -6.60 -9.70 -1.44
N PHE A 314 -7.66 -8.98 -1.09
CA PHE A 314 -7.95 -8.66 0.30
C PHE A 314 -8.20 -9.91 1.15
N PRO A 315 -7.82 -9.93 2.43
CA PRO A 315 -8.06 -11.06 3.33
C PRO A 315 -9.54 -11.45 3.46
N THR A 316 -10.43 -10.46 3.38
CA THR A 316 -11.88 -10.66 3.32
C THR A 316 -12.37 -10.24 1.93
N PRO A 317 -12.94 -11.15 1.13
CA PRO A 317 -13.41 -10.81 -0.21
C PRO A 317 -14.47 -9.70 -0.21
N ASN A 318 -14.37 -8.79 -1.18
CA ASN A 318 -15.32 -7.70 -1.41
C ASN A 318 -15.51 -6.77 -0.20
N THR A 319 -14.48 -6.60 0.64
CA THR A 319 -14.46 -5.60 1.70
C THR A 319 -13.11 -4.88 1.70
N THR A 320 -13.14 -3.58 1.98
CA THR A 320 -11.94 -2.74 2.10
C THR A 320 -11.40 -2.68 3.52
N TYR A 321 -12.08 -3.33 4.46
CA TYR A 321 -11.68 -3.43 5.86
C TYR A 321 -11.53 -4.89 6.28
N PHE A 322 -10.53 -5.19 7.10
CA PHE A 322 -10.21 -6.55 7.51
C PHE A 322 -9.37 -6.56 8.79
N ALA A 323 -9.20 -7.75 9.36
CA ALA A 323 -8.32 -7.97 10.50
C ALA A 323 -7.49 -9.23 10.31
N PHE A 324 -6.30 -9.24 10.88
CA PHE A 324 -5.43 -10.40 10.99
C PHE A 324 -4.59 -10.30 12.26
N SER A 325 -3.91 -11.38 12.63
CA SER A 325 -2.98 -11.38 13.76
C SER A 325 -1.62 -11.93 13.33
N TYR A 326 -0.55 -11.38 13.88
CA TYR A 326 0.79 -11.89 13.73
C TYR A 326 1.47 -11.91 15.11
N GLY A 327 1.89 -13.08 15.56
CA GLY A 327 2.47 -13.24 16.88
C GLY A 327 1.51 -12.78 17.99
N ASN A 328 1.93 -11.78 18.75
CA ASN A 328 1.18 -11.20 19.86
C ASN A 328 0.46 -9.88 19.52
N VAL A 329 0.36 -9.54 18.26
CA VAL A 329 -0.25 -8.29 17.79
C VAL A 329 -1.43 -8.58 16.87
N ALA A 330 -2.56 -7.93 17.13
CA ALA A 330 -3.70 -7.88 16.21
C ALA A 330 -3.65 -6.61 15.39
N PHE A 331 -3.94 -6.75 14.11
CA PHE A 331 -3.97 -5.67 13.12
C PHE A 331 -5.38 -5.53 12.57
N ILE A 332 -5.88 -4.30 12.52
CA ILE A 332 -7.21 -3.97 11.99
C ILE A 332 -7.04 -2.86 10.95
N SER A 333 -7.36 -3.18 9.70
CA SER A 333 -7.46 -2.20 8.61
C SER A 333 -8.88 -1.68 8.53
N LEU A 334 -9.07 -0.37 8.43
CA LEU A 334 -10.38 0.26 8.29
C LEU A 334 -10.42 1.12 7.02
N ASP A 335 -11.60 1.24 6.47
CA ASP A 335 -11.90 2.17 5.37
C ASP A 335 -12.46 3.47 5.93
N GLY A 336 -11.60 4.48 6.01
CA GLY A 336 -11.97 5.79 6.57
C GLY A 336 -13.00 6.56 5.75
N ASN A 337 -13.16 6.23 4.47
CA ASN A 337 -14.16 6.87 3.59
C ASN A 337 -15.60 6.68 4.08
N ASP A 338 -15.85 5.59 4.84
CA ASP A 338 -17.18 5.30 5.41
C ASP A 338 -17.63 6.33 6.46
N VAL A 339 -16.68 6.94 7.17
CA VAL A 339 -16.97 7.83 8.30
C VAL A 339 -16.47 9.26 8.14
N CYS A 340 -15.53 9.52 7.23
CA CYS A 340 -14.90 10.83 7.11
C CYS A 340 -15.89 11.93 6.72
N TYR A 341 -15.57 13.15 7.15
CA TYR A 341 -16.33 14.35 6.81
C TYR A 341 -15.76 15.08 5.60
N GLU A 342 -14.45 14.98 5.38
CA GLU A 342 -13.74 15.71 4.33
C GLU A 342 -14.19 15.25 2.94
N MET A 343 -14.27 13.96 2.72
CA MET A 343 -14.66 13.36 1.44
C MET A 343 -16.02 12.64 1.57
N PRO A 344 -17.12 13.34 1.32
CA PRO A 344 -18.45 12.79 1.61
C PRO A 344 -18.93 11.73 0.61
N ALA A 345 -18.20 11.47 -0.48
CA ALA A 345 -18.66 10.59 -1.57
C ALA A 345 -19.11 9.19 -1.09
N ASN A 346 -18.33 8.57 -0.20
CA ASN A 346 -18.62 7.23 0.32
C ASN A 346 -19.09 7.23 1.78
N ARG A 347 -19.33 8.40 2.36
CA ARG A 347 -19.72 8.46 3.77
C ARG A 347 -21.02 7.71 4.03
N GLY A 348 -20.96 6.73 4.94
CA GLY A 348 -22.11 5.88 5.31
C GLY A 348 -22.40 4.75 4.32
N PHE A 349 -21.50 4.44 3.37
CA PHE A 349 -21.76 3.42 2.35
C PHE A 349 -21.92 2.01 2.94
N THR A 350 -21.34 1.73 4.11
CA THR A 350 -21.54 0.45 4.80
C THR A 350 -22.79 0.42 5.67
N ALA A 351 -23.52 1.53 5.81
CA ALA A 351 -24.68 1.67 6.71
C ALA A 351 -24.35 1.18 8.15
N ASP A 352 -23.23 1.66 8.70
CA ASP A 352 -22.67 1.32 10.02
C ASP A 352 -22.17 -0.12 10.19
N ALA A 353 -22.19 -0.94 9.14
CA ALA A 353 -21.75 -2.34 9.23
C ALA A 353 -20.26 -2.44 9.58
N GLN A 354 -19.42 -1.54 9.06
CA GLN A 354 -18.01 -1.51 9.39
C GLN A 354 -17.76 -1.16 10.87
N THR A 355 -18.45 -0.15 11.40
CA THR A 355 -18.32 0.26 12.80
C THR A 355 -18.79 -0.86 13.75
N ALA A 356 -19.91 -1.52 13.43
CA ALA A 356 -20.37 -2.68 14.20
C ALA A 356 -19.39 -3.87 14.13
N TRP A 357 -18.80 -4.12 12.96
CA TRP A 357 -17.77 -5.13 12.78
C TRP A 357 -16.50 -4.78 13.60
N LEU A 358 -16.05 -3.52 13.56
CA LEU A 358 -14.93 -3.03 14.32
C LEU A 358 -15.13 -3.27 15.82
N GLU A 359 -16.29 -2.90 16.37
CA GLU A 359 -16.59 -3.10 17.77
C GLU A 359 -16.53 -4.59 18.14
N LYS A 360 -17.07 -5.46 17.30
CA LYS A 360 -17.00 -6.92 17.50
C LYS A 360 -15.54 -7.44 17.49
N GLN A 361 -14.70 -6.96 16.55
CA GLN A 361 -13.28 -7.35 16.51
C GLN A 361 -12.56 -6.92 17.79
N LEU A 362 -12.72 -5.66 18.19
CA LEU A 362 -12.08 -5.10 19.37
C LEU A 362 -12.53 -5.80 20.67
N ALA A 363 -13.81 -6.14 20.78
CA ALA A 363 -14.34 -6.85 21.95
C ALA A 363 -13.74 -8.26 22.11
N GLY A 364 -13.41 -8.94 21.00
CA GLY A 364 -12.85 -10.29 21.00
C GLY A 364 -11.31 -10.36 21.11
N VAL A 365 -10.62 -9.29 20.73
CA VAL A 365 -9.18 -9.34 20.46
C VAL A 365 -8.36 -9.65 21.72
N ARG A 366 -8.71 -9.08 22.87
CA ARG A 366 -7.97 -9.30 24.13
C ARG A 366 -8.21 -10.68 24.75
N THR A 367 -9.32 -11.32 24.41
CA THR A 367 -9.61 -12.69 24.87
C THR A 367 -8.80 -13.75 24.12
N ALA A 368 -8.26 -13.42 22.97
CA ALA A 368 -7.40 -14.28 22.17
C ALA A 368 -5.92 -14.31 22.63
N GLY A 369 -5.57 -13.66 23.73
CA GLY A 369 -4.20 -13.61 24.25
C GLY A 369 -3.29 -12.64 23.48
N ILE A 370 -3.85 -11.66 22.80
CA ILE A 370 -3.14 -10.59 22.09
C ILE A 370 -2.68 -9.53 23.10
N ASP A 371 -1.41 -9.15 23.03
CA ASP A 371 -0.86 -8.08 23.87
C ASP A 371 -1.16 -6.69 23.29
N PHE A 372 -0.96 -6.52 21.98
CA PHE A 372 -1.12 -5.24 21.32
C PHE A 372 -2.19 -5.27 20.23
N VAL A 373 -2.89 -4.16 20.07
CA VAL A 373 -3.84 -3.90 19.00
C VAL A 373 -3.38 -2.67 18.23
N VAL A 374 -3.10 -2.88 16.96
CA VAL A 374 -2.74 -1.84 15.98
C VAL A 374 -3.90 -1.66 15.01
N VAL A 375 -4.40 -0.45 14.90
CA VAL A 375 -5.41 -0.09 13.91
C VAL A 375 -4.76 0.82 12.88
N TYR A 376 -5.00 0.60 11.59
CA TYR A 376 -4.50 1.48 10.55
C TYR A 376 -5.58 1.81 9.52
N PHE A 377 -5.60 3.03 9.10
CA PHE A 377 -6.54 3.58 8.11
C PHE A 377 -6.02 4.93 7.62
N HIS A 378 -6.62 5.46 6.59
CA HIS A 378 -6.05 6.60 5.88
C HIS A 378 -6.16 7.92 6.64
N TYR A 379 -7.34 8.35 7.04
CA TYR A 379 -7.59 9.67 7.62
C TYR A 379 -7.03 9.85 9.03
N CYS A 380 -6.58 11.07 9.33
CA CYS A 380 -5.96 11.38 10.62
C CYS A 380 -6.99 11.76 11.69
N ALA A 381 -7.16 10.93 12.71
CA ALA A 381 -7.95 11.36 13.87
C ALA A 381 -7.36 12.61 14.54
N TYR A 382 -6.04 12.71 14.57
CA TYR A 382 -5.28 13.80 15.17
C TYR A 382 -4.11 14.20 14.29
N SER A 383 -4.11 15.43 13.78
CA SER A 383 -3.00 16.01 13.02
C SER A 383 -3.03 17.53 13.08
N THR A 384 -1.84 18.15 13.12
CA THR A 384 -1.65 19.59 13.04
C THR A 384 -1.23 20.06 11.65
N CYS A 385 -1.33 19.19 10.66
CA CYS A 385 -1.09 19.53 9.26
C CYS A 385 -2.08 20.60 8.78
N VAL A 386 -1.59 21.59 8.03
CA VAL A 386 -2.46 22.67 7.52
C VAL A 386 -3.29 22.26 6.32
N ASN A 387 -2.87 21.20 5.60
CA ASN A 387 -3.55 20.77 4.38
C ASN A 387 -4.92 20.16 4.73
N ASN A 388 -4.95 19.04 5.47
CA ASN A 388 -6.18 18.34 5.79
C ASN A 388 -6.56 18.47 7.28
N GLY A 389 -5.57 18.50 8.19
CA GLY A 389 -5.82 18.64 9.63
C GLY A 389 -6.31 17.35 10.28
N SER A 390 -7.17 17.47 11.28
CA SER A 390 -7.79 16.36 11.99
C SER A 390 -9.17 16.03 11.44
N GLU A 391 -9.52 14.75 11.33
CA GLU A 391 -10.78 14.27 10.77
C GLU A 391 -11.81 13.96 11.86
N GLY A 392 -12.92 14.69 11.84
CA GLY A 392 -13.96 14.64 12.88
C GLY A 392 -14.81 13.39 12.85
N GLY A 393 -15.16 12.87 11.68
CA GLY A 393 -15.98 11.67 11.59
C GLY A 393 -15.31 10.44 12.20
N VAL A 394 -13.99 10.32 12.01
CA VAL A 394 -13.18 9.30 12.67
C VAL A 394 -13.18 9.47 14.19
N ARG A 395 -13.00 10.71 14.67
CA ARG A 395 -13.01 11.00 16.11
C ARG A 395 -14.36 10.67 16.76
N GLU A 396 -15.44 10.98 16.09
CA GLU A 396 -16.78 10.77 16.63
C GLU A 396 -17.19 9.30 16.65
N GLN A 397 -16.85 8.53 15.62
CA GLN A 397 -17.34 7.17 15.47
C GLN A 397 -16.39 6.11 16.01
N TRP A 398 -15.08 6.25 15.79
CA TRP A 398 -14.12 5.17 16.09
C TRP A 398 -13.23 5.41 17.30
N VAL A 399 -12.82 6.67 17.57
CA VAL A 399 -11.97 6.95 18.74
C VAL A 399 -12.62 6.52 20.05
N PRO A 400 -13.94 6.68 20.29
CA PRO A 400 -14.58 6.14 21.50
C PRO A 400 -14.50 4.62 21.62
N LEU A 401 -14.48 3.89 20.50
CA LEU A 401 -14.27 2.44 20.50
C LEU A 401 -12.82 2.10 20.80
N PHE A 402 -11.86 2.86 20.27
CA PHE A 402 -10.44 2.69 20.57
C PHE A 402 -10.17 2.88 22.06
N ASP A 403 -10.74 3.90 22.67
CA ASP A 403 -10.65 4.16 24.11
C ASP A 403 -11.30 3.04 24.93
N LYS A 404 -12.52 2.63 24.56
CA LYS A 404 -13.29 1.59 25.26
C LYS A 404 -12.57 0.26 25.30
N TYR A 405 -11.95 -0.15 24.20
CA TYR A 405 -11.32 -1.46 24.04
C TYR A 405 -9.80 -1.42 24.18
N GLY A 406 -9.22 -0.24 24.41
CA GLY A 406 -7.81 -0.03 24.69
C GLY A 406 -6.91 -0.36 23.50
N VAL A 407 -7.19 0.25 22.33
CA VAL A 407 -6.26 0.23 21.19
C VAL A 407 -4.92 0.85 21.60
N ASP A 408 -3.81 0.26 21.17
CA ASP A 408 -2.48 0.69 21.59
C ASP A 408 -1.86 1.71 20.65
N LEU A 409 -2.01 1.47 19.34
CA LEU A 409 -1.41 2.26 18.28
C LEU A 409 -2.41 2.45 17.14
N VAL A 410 -2.52 3.67 16.65
CA VAL A 410 -3.22 4.00 15.41
C VAL A 410 -2.21 4.57 14.42
N ILE A 411 -2.22 4.06 13.19
CA ILE A 411 -1.36 4.51 12.09
C ILE A 411 -2.24 5.08 10.99
N SER A 412 -1.93 6.29 10.53
CA SER A 412 -2.67 6.98 9.46
C SER A 412 -1.75 7.52 8.37
N GLY A 413 -2.31 7.77 7.18
CA GLY A 413 -1.73 8.51 6.06
C GLY A 413 -2.36 9.89 5.92
N HIS A 414 -2.79 10.24 4.68
CA HIS A 414 -3.57 11.41 4.29
C HIS A 414 -2.86 12.77 4.44
N ASN A 415 -2.19 12.99 5.53
CA ASN A 415 -1.31 14.13 5.71
C ASN A 415 0.13 13.70 5.38
N HIS A 416 0.70 14.23 4.31
CA HIS A 416 2.00 13.83 3.78
C HIS A 416 3.15 14.37 4.65
N ILE A 417 3.18 13.89 5.89
CA ILE A 417 4.12 14.28 6.95
C ILE A 417 4.34 13.10 7.91
N TYR A 418 5.27 13.26 8.82
CA TYR A 418 5.33 12.44 10.04
C TYR A 418 4.82 13.26 11.23
N GLU A 419 3.86 12.72 11.97
CA GLU A 419 3.41 13.32 13.23
C GLU A 419 3.08 12.23 14.25
N ARG A 420 3.49 12.41 15.51
CA ARG A 420 3.11 11.55 16.62
C ARG A 420 2.52 12.35 17.76
N THR A 421 1.43 11.83 18.30
CA THR A 421 0.79 12.43 19.48
C THR A 421 1.42 11.93 20.79
N ASP A 422 1.18 12.66 21.86
CA ASP A 422 1.16 12.09 23.20
C ASP A 422 0.07 10.99 23.28
N PRO A 423 0.10 10.09 24.27
CA PRO A 423 -0.99 9.13 24.47
C PRO A 423 -2.29 9.88 24.78
N ILE A 424 -3.34 9.54 24.03
CA ILE A 424 -4.65 10.20 24.10
C ILE A 424 -5.69 9.25 24.71
N ARG A 425 -6.52 9.80 25.59
CA ARG A 425 -7.74 9.17 26.07
C ARG A 425 -8.83 10.21 26.25
N SER A 426 -10.05 9.89 25.85
CA SER A 426 -11.20 10.80 25.89
C SER A 426 -10.92 12.16 25.23
N GLY A 427 -10.21 12.13 24.11
CA GLY A 427 -9.91 13.32 23.29
C GLY A 427 -8.78 14.22 23.83
N ALA A 428 -8.11 13.84 24.91
CA ALA A 428 -7.05 14.66 25.52
C ALA A 428 -5.77 13.86 25.76
N ALA A 429 -4.62 14.54 25.67
CA ALA A 429 -3.34 13.96 26.08
C ALA A 429 -3.36 13.69 27.59
N THR A 430 -2.95 12.50 27.98
CA THR A 430 -2.93 12.07 29.39
C THR A 430 -1.58 12.31 30.06
N SER A 431 -0.51 12.28 29.30
CA SER A 431 0.86 12.46 29.78
C SER A 431 1.78 12.84 28.62
N ALA A 432 2.87 13.53 28.93
CA ALA A 432 3.91 13.81 27.95
C ALA A 432 4.71 12.54 27.62
N ALA A 433 4.91 12.27 26.34
CA ALA A 433 5.69 11.14 25.85
C ALA A 433 6.81 11.62 24.90
N PRO A 434 7.93 12.15 25.43
CA PRO A 434 9.06 12.59 24.62
C PRO A 434 9.67 11.46 23.79
N ILE A 435 10.56 11.81 22.85
CA ILE A 435 11.32 10.84 22.06
C ILE A 435 12.05 9.89 23.01
N GLY A 436 11.88 8.59 22.80
CA GLY A 436 12.44 7.53 23.65
C GLY A 436 11.59 7.18 24.88
N ALA A 437 10.44 7.82 25.08
CA ALA A 437 9.55 7.53 26.20
C ALA A 437 9.02 6.09 26.14
N THR A 438 8.67 5.57 27.32
CA THR A 438 7.90 4.34 27.48
C THR A 438 6.49 4.68 27.91
N VAL A 439 5.51 4.13 27.23
CA VAL A 439 4.07 4.35 27.47
C VAL A 439 3.40 3.01 27.72
N ASP A 440 2.54 2.95 28.73
CA ASP A 440 1.58 1.86 28.92
C ASP A 440 0.20 2.29 28.43
N PRO A 441 -0.21 1.87 27.20
CA PRO A 441 -1.50 2.27 26.65
C PRO A 441 -2.70 1.84 27.50
N ALA A 442 -2.55 0.82 28.36
CA ALA A 442 -3.63 0.39 29.26
C ALA A 442 -4.03 1.51 30.24
N THR A 443 -3.07 2.29 30.67
CA THR A 443 -3.27 3.35 31.65
C THR A 443 -3.23 4.74 31.05
N GLN A 444 -2.38 4.95 30.02
CA GLN A 444 -2.12 6.26 29.45
C GLN A 444 -2.95 6.57 28.19
N GLY A 445 -3.44 5.55 27.47
CA GLY A 445 -4.26 5.75 26.26
C GLY A 445 -3.54 5.43 24.95
N THR A 446 -4.21 5.66 23.85
CA THR A 446 -3.78 5.31 22.49
C THR A 446 -2.74 6.32 21.97
N THR A 447 -1.69 5.82 21.34
CA THR A 447 -0.74 6.64 20.57
C THR A 447 -1.18 6.69 19.10
N TYR A 448 -1.25 7.89 18.52
CA TYR A 448 -1.58 8.09 17.11
C TYR A 448 -0.33 8.54 16.36
N VAL A 449 -0.09 7.93 15.19
CA VAL A 449 1.04 8.27 14.32
C VAL A 449 0.54 8.48 12.91
N VAL A 450 0.85 9.62 12.35
CA VAL A 450 0.70 9.90 10.92
C VAL A 450 2.04 9.59 10.25
N ALA A 451 2.01 8.78 9.20
CA ALA A 451 3.16 8.38 8.40
C ALA A 451 2.82 8.45 6.91
N GLY A 452 2.31 9.59 6.47
CA GLY A 452 1.89 9.84 5.09
C GLY A 452 2.99 10.36 4.16
N GLY A 453 4.23 10.32 4.59
CA GLY A 453 5.37 10.79 3.79
C GLY A 453 6.03 9.70 2.95
N ALA A 454 5.27 8.80 2.28
CA ALA A 454 5.90 7.70 1.55
C ALA A 454 6.39 8.05 0.14
N GLY A 455 5.94 9.16 -0.46
CA GLY A 455 6.44 9.52 -1.78
C GLY A 455 5.70 10.65 -2.47
N GLU A 456 4.50 11.00 -2.02
CA GLU A 456 3.73 12.11 -2.56
C GLU A 456 4.21 13.47 -2.05
N ASN A 457 3.75 14.56 -2.68
CA ASN A 457 4.13 15.93 -2.33
C ASN A 457 3.94 16.20 -0.83
N LEU A 458 5.00 16.66 -0.17
CA LEU A 458 4.98 16.90 1.27
C LEU A 458 4.02 18.03 1.65
N HIS A 459 3.28 17.83 2.72
CA HIS A 459 2.44 18.80 3.37
C HIS A 459 3.21 19.61 4.41
N LYS A 460 2.54 20.61 5.02
CA LYS A 460 3.16 21.55 5.97
C LYS A 460 2.44 21.53 7.31
N PHE A 461 3.18 21.84 8.34
CA PHE A 461 2.62 22.15 9.65
C PHE A 461 2.30 23.64 9.82
N SER A 462 1.35 23.95 10.71
CA SER A 462 1.12 25.33 11.18
C SER A 462 2.24 25.83 12.08
N ALA A 463 3.00 24.92 12.68
CA ALA A 463 4.16 25.21 13.51
C ALA A 463 5.39 24.46 12.99
N ALA A 464 6.57 24.82 13.47
CA ALA A 464 7.83 24.21 13.05
C ALA A 464 7.93 22.72 13.44
N ASP A 465 8.78 21.99 12.73
CA ASP A 465 9.18 20.64 13.08
C ASP A 465 9.78 20.57 14.48
N SER A 466 9.57 19.46 15.19
CA SER A 466 10.01 19.29 16.57
C SER A 466 10.61 17.92 16.85
N TYR A 467 11.23 17.27 15.85
CA TYR A 467 11.78 15.93 15.99
C TYR A 467 13.22 15.89 16.53
N GLU A 468 14.00 16.95 16.35
CA GLU A 468 15.40 16.99 16.76
C GLU A 468 15.56 17.44 18.23
N GLY A 469 15.31 16.52 19.15
CA GLY A 469 15.57 16.73 20.58
C GLY A 469 14.68 17.76 21.28
N GLY A 470 13.91 18.50 20.53
CA GLY A 470 12.88 19.38 21.04
C GLY A 470 11.63 18.58 21.31
N VAL A 471 11.35 18.39 22.54
CA VAL A 471 10.15 17.67 22.94
C VAL A 471 9.02 18.63 23.18
N ASP A 472 8.85 19.47 22.30
CA ASP A 472 7.86 20.50 22.51
C ASP A 472 6.57 20.04 21.88
N ASN A 473 5.61 19.68 22.71
CA ASN A 473 4.29 19.55 22.15
C ASN A 473 3.83 20.92 21.65
N ILE A 474 3.09 20.91 20.59
CA ILE A 474 2.44 22.10 20.09
C ILE A 474 1.28 22.42 21.03
N SER A 475 1.32 23.62 21.57
CA SER A 475 0.16 24.25 22.15
C SER A 475 -0.25 25.36 21.18
N GLY A 476 -1.40 25.25 20.57
CA GLY A 476 -1.82 26.21 19.55
C GLY A 476 -3.14 25.86 18.91
N ILE A 477 -3.40 26.45 17.77
CA ILE A 477 -4.62 26.25 17.00
C ILE A 477 -4.27 25.48 15.73
N SER A 478 -5.05 24.48 15.41
CA SER A 478 -4.95 23.69 14.18
C SER A 478 -6.34 23.49 13.57
N SER A 479 -6.39 22.93 12.39
CA SER A 479 -7.65 22.63 11.70
C SER A 479 -8.27 21.34 12.19
N TYR A 480 -9.57 21.36 12.36
CA TYR A 480 -10.40 20.20 12.68
C TYR A 480 -11.64 20.18 11.78
N ILE A 481 -11.85 19.11 11.06
CA ILE A 481 -12.99 18.96 10.16
C ILE A 481 -14.14 18.38 10.97
N ASN A 482 -15.19 19.18 11.19
CA ASN A 482 -16.25 18.89 12.14
C ASN A 482 -17.62 18.56 11.54
N SER A 483 -17.75 18.58 10.23
CA SER A 483 -19.01 18.28 9.55
C SER A 483 -18.79 17.81 8.12
N ALA A 484 -19.73 17.04 7.61
CA ALA A 484 -19.74 16.57 6.24
C ALA A 484 -19.63 17.73 5.25
N GLY A 485 -18.79 17.57 4.23
CA GLY A 485 -18.44 18.62 3.27
C GLY A 485 -17.18 19.40 3.62
N GLY A 486 -16.39 18.91 4.60
CA GLY A 486 -15.05 19.41 4.86
C GLY A 486 -14.97 20.77 5.56
N THR A 487 -16.00 21.16 6.34
CA THR A 487 -15.94 22.42 7.11
C THR A 487 -14.83 22.34 8.15
N LYS A 488 -13.84 23.21 8.02
CA LYS A 488 -12.72 23.31 8.96
C LYS A 488 -13.02 24.34 10.04
N VAL A 489 -12.77 23.97 11.27
CA VAL A 489 -12.82 24.85 12.45
C VAL A 489 -11.50 24.83 13.18
N ASP A 490 -11.26 25.84 14.00
CA ASP A 490 -10.08 25.90 14.85
C ASP A 490 -10.20 24.94 16.04
N GLU A 491 -9.12 24.22 16.30
CA GLU A 491 -8.95 23.35 17.45
C GLU A 491 -7.73 23.77 18.27
N THR A 492 -7.90 23.85 19.60
CA THR A 492 -6.76 24.03 20.51
C THR A 492 -6.05 22.70 20.71
N VAL A 493 -4.79 22.63 20.30
CA VAL A 493 -3.97 21.41 20.34
C VAL A 493 -3.04 21.44 21.54
N SER A 494 -2.99 20.33 22.27
CA SER A 494 -2.02 20.08 23.35
C SER A 494 -1.40 18.67 23.28
N TRP A 495 -1.73 17.93 22.25
CA TRP A 495 -1.40 16.52 22.12
C TRP A 495 -0.33 16.21 21.04
N SER A 496 0.00 17.12 20.13
CA SER A 496 1.02 16.91 19.11
C SER A 496 2.41 16.91 19.75
N ARG A 497 3.19 15.86 19.57
CA ARG A 497 4.47 15.68 20.27
C ARG A 497 5.68 15.79 19.34
N VAL A 498 5.70 15.05 18.26
CA VAL A 498 6.79 15.03 17.27
C VAL A 498 6.23 15.34 15.91
N ARG A 499 6.90 16.21 15.16
CA ARG A 499 6.52 16.63 13.81
C ARG A 499 7.74 16.67 12.93
N TYR A 500 7.60 16.14 11.71
CA TYR A 500 8.66 16.15 10.72
C TYR A 500 8.07 16.30 9.32
N THR A 501 8.58 17.26 8.55
CA THR A 501 8.27 17.45 7.14
C THR A 501 9.35 16.80 6.31
N GLY A 502 9.08 15.62 5.78
CA GLY A 502 9.99 14.86 4.94
C GLY A 502 9.50 13.45 4.70
N TYR A 503 10.10 12.79 3.73
CA TYR A 503 9.76 11.41 3.40
C TYR A 503 10.18 10.45 4.51
N CYS A 504 9.31 9.52 4.82
CA CYS A 504 9.49 8.68 5.99
C CYS A 504 8.74 7.34 5.90
N ILE A 505 9.19 6.40 6.72
CA ILE A 505 8.46 5.16 7.01
C ILE A 505 8.40 4.93 8.51
N LEU A 506 7.49 4.06 8.95
CA LEU A 506 7.54 3.47 10.29
C LEU A 506 8.26 2.13 10.25
N ARG A 507 9.10 1.90 11.25
CA ARG A 507 9.59 0.58 11.64
C ARG A 507 9.07 0.25 13.02
N ILE A 508 8.41 -0.89 13.18
CA ILE A 508 7.84 -1.33 14.45
C ILE A 508 8.38 -2.71 14.81
N ASP A 509 9.02 -2.81 15.96
CA ASP A 509 9.57 -4.06 16.49
C ASP A 509 8.72 -4.57 17.65
N SER A 510 8.10 -5.73 17.49
CA SER A 510 7.37 -6.43 18.56
C SER A 510 8.30 -7.42 19.28
N LYS A 511 8.34 -7.31 20.60
CA LYS A 511 9.04 -8.25 21.47
C LYS A 511 8.06 -8.80 22.52
N PRO A 512 7.47 -9.96 22.26
CA PRO A 512 6.56 -10.60 23.21
C PRO A 512 7.33 -11.08 24.45
N ALA A 513 6.68 -11.03 25.60
CA ALA A 513 7.16 -11.63 26.84
C ALA A 513 6.43 -12.93 27.16
N SER A 514 6.98 -13.74 28.05
CA SER A 514 6.28 -14.84 28.66
C SER A 514 5.09 -14.33 29.49
N ARG A 515 4.11 -15.19 29.74
CA ARG A 515 2.90 -14.84 30.48
C ARG A 515 3.23 -14.13 31.81
N GLY A 516 2.59 -12.99 32.02
CA GLY A 516 2.81 -12.15 33.21
C GLY A 516 4.03 -11.22 33.11
N GLY A 517 4.89 -11.38 32.11
CA GLY A 517 5.97 -10.43 31.79
C GLY A 517 5.46 -9.20 31.05
N THR A 518 6.38 -8.34 30.65
CA THR A 518 6.06 -7.11 29.90
C THR A 518 6.50 -7.24 28.45
N SER A 519 5.55 -7.32 27.54
CA SER A 519 5.79 -7.24 26.10
C SER A 519 6.00 -5.79 25.67
N THR A 520 6.80 -5.58 24.62
CA THR A 520 7.08 -4.25 24.09
C THR A 520 6.78 -4.17 22.60
N LEU A 521 6.29 -3.00 22.18
CA LEU A 521 6.16 -2.61 20.78
C LEU A 521 6.94 -1.31 20.62
N THR A 522 8.11 -1.37 19.96
CA THR A 522 8.95 -0.19 19.73
C THR A 522 8.62 0.40 18.37
N VAL A 523 8.08 1.60 18.35
CA VAL A 523 7.72 2.35 17.13
C VAL A 523 8.82 3.36 16.84
N ARG A 524 9.34 3.34 15.62
CA ARG A 524 10.33 4.31 15.11
C ARG A 524 9.83 4.95 13.84
N GLY A 525 9.93 6.28 13.74
CA GLY A 525 9.90 7.00 12.49
C GLY A 525 11.30 7.06 11.89
N LEU A 526 11.44 6.70 10.63
CA LEU A 526 12.71 6.73 9.90
C LEU A 526 12.59 7.65 8.69
N LYS A 527 13.58 8.53 8.48
CA LYS A 527 13.73 9.33 7.27
C LYS A 527 14.11 8.44 6.08
N GLU A 528 13.98 8.94 4.88
CA GLU A 528 14.36 8.23 3.65
C GLU A 528 15.84 7.80 3.61
N ASP A 529 16.72 8.50 4.32
CA ASP A 529 18.15 8.15 4.46
C ASP A 529 18.42 7.10 5.56
N GLY A 530 17.38 6.62 6.24
CA GLY A 530 17.45 5.67 7.35
C GLY A 530 17.72 6.30 8.72
N GLY A 531 17.85 7.63 8.81
CA GLY A 531 17.99 8.34 10.07
C GLY A 531 16.71 8.27 10.91
N GLU A 532 16.84 8.17 12.24
CA GLU A 532 15.70 8.14 13.16
C GLU A 532 15.12 9.55 13.34
N ILE A 533 13.81 9.68 13.12
CA ILE A 533 13.01 10.88 13.43
C ILE A 533 12.56 10.83 14.88
N ASP A 534 12.01 9.69 15.26
CA ASP A 534 11.29 9.51 16.51
C ASP A 534 11.36 8.06 16.99
N ARG A 535 11.17 7.88 18.28
CA ARG A 535 11.05 6.56 18.90
C ARG A 535 10.15 6.62 20.12
N ILE A 536 9.24 5.65 20.23
CA ILE A 536 8.43 5.42 21.43
C ILE A 536 8.35 3.91 21.69
N VAL A 537 8.27 3.52 22.97
CA VAL A 537 8.11 2.13 23.39
C VAL A 537 6.77 1.97 24.07
N LEU A 538 5.87 1.22 23.44
CA LEU A 538 4.60 0.83 24.05
C LEU A 538 4.80 -0.47 24.82
N THR A 539 4.20 -0.57 26.01
CA THR A 539 4.33 -1.74 26.89
C THR A 539 2.96 -2.29 27.26
N ARG A 540 2.89 -3.60 27.33
CA ARG A 540 1.70 -4.32 27.83
C ARG A 540 2.10 -5.53 28.65
N ARG A 541 1.34 -5.81 29.68
CA ARG A 541 1.48 -7.08 30.41
C ARG A 541 1.03 -8.22 29.51
N ALA A 542 1.87 -9.22 29.33
CA ALA A 542 1.57 -10.40 28.54
C ALA A 542 0.46 -11.24 29.21
N GLY A 543 -0.60 -11.51 28.47
CA GLY A 543 -1.77 -12.28 28.89
C GLY A 543 -1.58 -13.80 28.95
#